data_c48e8a743eb1ee9cc489431d629febce
#
_entry.id   c48e8a743eb1ee9cc489431d629febce
#
_cell.length_a   1.000
_cell.length_b   1.000
_cell.length_c   1.000
_cell.angle_alpha   90.00
_cell.angle_beta   90.00
_cell.angle_gamma   90.00
#
_symmetry.space_group_name_H-M   'P 1'
#
loop_
_entity.id
_entity.type
_entity.pdbx_description
1 polymer ?
#
loop_
_entity_poly.entity_id
_entity_poly.type
_entity_poly.pdbx_seq_one_letter_code
_entity_poly.pdbx_strand_id
1 'polypeptide(L)'
;MIWENNDLKNILFKGFNPADYILANNIAELAGVNLNEYGDLTKKKLKNPSESVNPSLSEAFAPELDDLSKLHWLVLSRHVTTILEFGLGKSTIIFNNALIKNKINDEEFVAENLRRNNRYECHSIDNYEKWINEVKNKHDLDRVFYHKSNLVMGSFNGRACTYYDPLPNVCPDLIYLDGPDQFSPNGDIRGITTNHKDRMPMAADILVFEHFLTPGTLIVTDGRTANARFLKGNLQRDWCYCHDEEADQHYFELLEEPLGIYNLRQINFCLGDTYFHRLKQAKFF
;
A
#
# COMPACT_ATOMS: atom_id res chain seq x y z
N MET A 1 5.26 -19.53 3.02
CA MET A 1 4.58 -20.09 1.81
C MET A 1 3.47 -19.13 1.39
N ILE A 2 3.30 -18.87 0.09
CA ILE A 2 2.18 -18.02 -0.36
C ILE A 2 0.97 -18.89 -0.67
N TRP A 3 -0.13 -18.52 -0.04
CA TRP A 3 -1.39 -19.23 -0.15
C TRP A 3 -2.45 -18.33 -0.82
N GLU A 4 -3.00 -18.78 -1.95
CA GLU A 4 -4.08 -18.05 -2.63
C GLU A 4 -5.40 -18.27 -1.92
N ASN A 5 -6.05 -17.18 -1.55
CA ASN A 5 -7.37 -17.20 -0.95
C ASN A 5 -8.26 -16.10 -1.53
N ASN A 6 -9.16 -16.49 -2.41
CA ASN A 6 -10.10 -15.56 -3.04
C ASN A 6 -11.08 -14.93 -2.03
N ASP A 7 -11.26 -15.53 -0.84
CA ASP A 7 -12.11 -14.97 0.21
C ASP A 7 -11.44 -13.81 0.95
N LEU A 8 -10.12 -13.61 0.82
CA LEU A 8 -9.42 -12.50 1.49
C LEU A 8 -10.05 -11.16 1.12
N LYS A 9 -10.37 -10.91 -0.16
CA LYS A 9 -11.08 -9.69 -0.60
C LYS A 9 -12.39 -9.50 0.16
N ASN A 10 -13.21 -10.54 0.27
CA ASN A 10 -14.50 -10.49 0.96
C ASN A 10 -14.35 -10.17 2.46
N ILE A 11 -13.27 -10.64 3.07
CA ILE A 11 -12.95 -10.37 4.48
C ILE A 11 -12.47 -8.93 4.67
N LEU A 12 -11.53 -8.46 3.82
CA LEU A 12 -10.97 -7.11 3.89
C LEU A 12 -12.05 -6.03 3.69
N PHE A 13 -13.04 -6.31 2.83
CA PHE A 13 -14.09 -5.37 2.45
C PHE A 13 -15.48 -5.78 2.95
N LYS A 14 -15.56 -6.54 4.03
CA LYS A 14 -16.84 -6.93 4.63
C LYS A 14 -17.64 -5.70 5.07
N GLY A 15 -18.81 -5.50 4.45
CA GLY A 15 -19.68 -4.36 4.74
C GLY A 15 -19.27 -3.05 4.05
N PHE A 16 -18.24 -3.07 3.21
CA PHE A 16 -17.84 -1.92 2.41
C PHE A 16 -18.75 -1.76 1.19
N ASN A 17 -19.29 -0.55 1.00
CA ASN A 17 -19.97 -0.12 -0.21
C ASN A 17 -19.25 1.13 -0.73
N PRO A 18 -18.61 1.08 -1.91
CA PRO A 18 -17.79 2.20 -2.40
C PRO A 18 -18.56 3.52 -2.50
N ALA A 19 -19.74 3.50 -3.11
CA ALA A 19 -20.52 4.72 -3.35
C ALA A 19 -20.93 5.41 -2.04
N ASP A 20 -21.50 4.65 -1.11
CA ASP A 20 -21.92 5.17 0.20
C ASP A 20 -20.71 5.65 1.01
N TYR A 21 -19.60 4.89 0.94
CA TYR A 21 -18.39 5.20 1.67
C TYR A 21 -17.68 6.47 1.19
N ILE A 22 -17.59 6.67 -0.14
CA ILE A 22 -17.03 7.87 -0.77
C ILE A 22 -17.77 9.11 -0.28
N LEU A 23 -19.10 9.08 -0.27
CA LEU A 23 -19.94 10.18 0.20
C LEU A 23 -19.81 10.42 1.70
N ALA A 24 -19.92 9.36 2.51
CA ALA A 24 -19.86 9.47 3.97
C ALA A 24 -18.51 9.97 4.51
N ASN A 25 -17.43 9.74 3.79
CA ASN A 25 -16.06 10.11 4.20
C ASN A 25 -15.45 11.25 3.39
N ASN A 26 -16.21 11.91 2.49
CA ASN A 26 -15.75 13.01 1.65
C ASN A 26 -14.50 12.66 0.82
N ILE A 27 -14.38 11.41 0.36
CA ILE A 27 -13.18 10.93 -0.35
C ILE A 27 -12.91 11.75 -1.62
N ALA A 28 -13.96 12.15 -2.34
CA ALA A 28 -13.82 12.96 -3.55
C ALA A 28 -13.23 14.35 -3.25
N GLU A 29 -13.69 15.02 -2.20
CA GLU A 29 -13.16 16.32 -1.77
C GLU A 29 -11.69 16.19 -1.37
N LEU A 30 -11.35 15.17 -0.56
CA LEU A 30 -9.97 14.87 -0.18
C LEU A 30 -9.06 14.65 -1.39
N ALA A 31 -9.57 13.94 -2.40
CA ALA A 31 -8.84 13.70 -3.65
C ALA A 31 -8.81 14.93 -4.60
N GLY A 32 -9.57 16.00 -4.28
CA GLY A 32 -9.73 17.16 -5.14
C GLY A 32 -10.53 16.87 -6.42
N VAL A 33 -11.51 15.97 -6.32
CA VAL A 33 -12.36 15.52 -7.44
C VAL A 33 -13.74 16.13 -7.31
N ASN A 34 -14.25 16.72 -8.41
CA ASN A 34 -15.63 17.17 -8.49
C ASN A 34 -16.55 16.00 -8.80
N LEU A 35 -17.39 15.61 -7.85
CA LEU A 35 -18.34 14.50 -8.00
C LEU A 35 -19.31 14.68 -9.19
N ASN A 36 -19.70 15.91 -9.48
CA ASN A 36 -20.61 16.19 -10.60
C ASN A 36 -20.00 15.86 -11.98
N GLU A 37 -18.68 15.82 -12.05
CA GLU A 37 -17.91 15.53 -13.27
C GLU A 37 -17.41 14.09 -13.31
N TYR A 38 -17.49 13.37 -12.18
CA TYR A 38 -16.89 12.05 -12.07
C TYR A 38 -17.72 10.93 -12.72
N GLY A 39 -19.04 11.08 -12.76
CA GLY A 39 -19.94 10.06 -13.31
C GLY A 39 -20.25 8.93 -12.31
N ASP A 40 -20.11 7.67 -12.73
CA ASP A 40 -20.39 6.52 -11.88
C ASP A 40 -19.25 6.27 -10.88
N LEU A 41 -19.54 6.41 -9.59
CA LEU A 41 -18.59 6.25 -8.49
C LEU A 41 -18.09 4.81 -8.30
N THR A 42 -18.79 3.85 -8.90
CA THR A 42 -18.48 2.42 -8.74
C THR A 42 -17.67 1.85 -9.89
N LYS A 43 -17.49 2.64 -10.95
CA LYS A 43 -16.78 2.18 -12.14
C LYS A 43 -15.36 2.72 -12.17
N LYS A 44 -14.41 1.79 -12.32
CA LYS A 44 -13.06 2.14 -12.70
C LYS A 44 -13.10 2.88 -14.04
N LYS A 45 -12.49 4.05 -14.12
CA LYS A 45 -12.26 4.71 -15.42
C LYS A 45 -11.30 3.81 -16.18
N LEU A 46 -11.81 3.11 -17.20
CA LEU A 46 -10.96 2.36 -18.13
C LEU A 46 -9.95 3.34 -18.72
N LYS A 47 -8.69 3.17 -18.36
CA LYS A 47 -7.59 3.92 -18.97
C LYS A 47 -7.66 3.61 -20.47
N ASN A 48 -7.83 4.63 -21.29
CA ASN A 48 -7.70 4.46 -22.74
C ASN A 48 -6.31 3.87 -23.02
N PRO A 49 -6.19 2.74 -23.73
CA PRO A 49 -4.87 2.16 -24.02
C PRO A 49 -3.91 3.13 -24.70
N SER A 50 -4.43 4.16 -25.38
CA SER A 50 -3.65 5.23 -26.01
C SER A 50 -3.10 6.26 -25.00
N GLU A 51 -3.68 6.39 -23.79
CA GLU A 51 -3.21 7.31 -22.75
C GLU A 51 -2.10 6.70 -21.90
N SER A 52 -1.97 5.35 -21.89
CA SER A 52 -0.97 4.63 -21.12
C SER A 52 0.43 4.63 -21.72
N VAL A 53 0.63 5.13 -22.93
CA VAL A 53 1.88 4.91 -23.71
C VAL A 53 2.95 5.97 -23.48
N ASN A 54 2.64 7.14 -22.93
CA ASN A 54 3.63 8.13 -22.47
C ASN A 54 2.97 9.10 -21.48
N PRO A 55 2.82 8.77 -20.22
CA PRO A 55 2.68 9.83 -19.25
C PRO A 55 4.01 10.60 -19.32
N SER A 56 3.93 11.86 -19.72
CA SER A 56 5.03 12.75 -19.37
C SER A 56 5.20 12.58 -17.86
N LEU A 57 6.40 12.36 -17.34
CA LEU A 57 6.72 12.23 -15.91
C LEU A 57 6.22 13.43 -15.08
N SER A 58 5.45 14.33 -15.68
CA SER A 58 4.94 15.57 -15.13
C SER A 58 3.46 15.59 -14.79
N GLU A 59 2.68 14.55 -15.14
CA GLU A 59 1.23 14.53 -14.87
C GLU A 59 0.81 13.30 -14.09
N ALA A 60 0.20 13.52 -12.90
CA ALA A 60 -0.41 12.44 -12.13
C ALA A 60 -1.61 11.87 -12.88
N PHE A 61 -1.80 10.55 -12.79
CA PHE A 61 -3.04 9.92 -13.27
C PHE A 61 -4.26 10.50 -12.53
N ALA A 62 -5.40 10.53 -13.23
CA ALA A 62 -6.65 10.93 -12.59
C ALA A 62 -6.96 9.96 -11.44
N PRO A 63 -7.33 10.47 -10.25
CA PRO A 63 -7.58 9.63 -9.09
C PRO A 63 -8.79 8.72 -9.32
N GLU A 64 -8.67 7.47 -8.97
CA GLU A 64 -9.74 6.49 -8.96
C GLU A 64 -10.37 6.46 -7.56
N LEU A 65 -11.61 6.97 -7.43
CA LEU A 65 -12.25 7.14 -6.12
C LEU A 65 -12.55 5.80 -5.44
N ASP A 66 -12.81 4.75 -6.21
CA ASP A 66 -13.00 3.40 -5.68
C ASP A 66 -11.74 2.92 -4.97
N ASP A 67 -10.57 3.03 -5.62
CA ASP A 67 -9.29 2.61 -5.04
C ASP A 67 -8.93 3.42 -3.80
N LEU A 68 -9.08 4.75 -3.88
CA LEU A 68 -8.83 5.64 -2.73
C LEU A 68 -9.75 5.34 -1.56
N SER A 69 -11.02 5.02 -1.82
CA SER A 69 -11.98 4.66 -0.78
C SER A 69 -11.65 3.32 -0.11
N LYS A 70 -11.17 2.34 -0.88
CA LYS A 70 -10.67 1.06 -0.36
C LYS A 70 -9.46 1.25 0.54
N LEU A 71 -8.48 2.07 0.13
CA LEU A 71 -7.31 2.39 0.95
C LEU A 71 -7.71 3.04 2.28
N HIS A 72 -8.61 4.03 2.23
CA HIS A 72 -9.13 4.67 3.43
C HIS A 72 -9.85 3.68 4.36
N TRP A 73 -10.71 2.82 3.79
CA TRP A 73 -11.40 1.76 4.52
C TRP A 73 -10.41 0.80 5.20
N LEU A 74 -9.39 0.33 4.49
CA LEU A 74 -8.41 -0.59 5.04
C LEU A 74 -7.66 0.00 6.24
N VAL A 75 -7.33 1.29 6.19
CA VAL A 75 -6.68 1.98 7.31
C VAL A 75 -7.58 2.04 8.53
N LEU A 76 -8.86 2.41 8.35
CA LEU A 76 -9.81 2.54 9.46
C LEU A 76 -10.23 1.18 10.01
N SER A 77 -10.66 0.26 9.15
CA SER A 77 -11.20 -1.04 9.56
C SER A 77 -10.17 -1.96 10.22
N ARG A 78 -8.89 -1.71 9.97
CA ARG A 78 -7.77 -2.45 10.55
C ARG A 78 -7.03 -1.68 11.65
N HIS A 79 -7.55 -0.53 12.08
CA HIS A 79 -6.90 0.32 13.09
C HIS A 79 -5.40 0.54 12.83
N VAL A 80 -5.05 0.79 11.56
CA VAL A 80 -3.65 0.94 11.13
C VAL A 80 -2.99 2.10 11.86
N THR A 81 -1.79 1.89 12.37
CA THR A 81 -1.00 2.90 13.08
C THR A 81 0.19 3.42 12.27
N THR A 82 0.80 2.57 11.44
CA THR A 82 1.99 2.92 10.67
C THR A 82 1.84 2.47 9.23
N ILE A 83 2.00 3.40 8.29
CA ILE A 83 1.94 3.12 6.85
C ILE A 83 3.31 3.35 6.23
N LEU A 84 3.71 2.46 5.32
CA LEU A 84 4.83 2.65 4.41
C LEU A 84 4.27 2.72 2.99
N GLU A 85 4.41 3.87 2.34
CA GLU A 85 3.92 4.13 1.00
C GLU A 85 5.10 4.29 0.03
N PHE A 86 5.09 3.52 -1.04
CA PHE A 86 6.01 3.62 -2.16
C PHE A 86 5.31 4.32 -3.34
N GLY A 87 5.73 5.54 -3.64
CA GLY A 87 5.08 6.44 -4.60
C GLY A 87 4.11 7.40 -3.92
N LEU A 88 4.38 8.70 -4.03
CA LEU A 88 3.53 9.76 -3.50
C LEU A 88 2.38 10.09 -4.45
N GLY A 89 1.20 10.34 -3.89
CA GLY A 89 0.06 10.75 -4.72
C GLY A 89 -1.16 11.19 -3.93
N LYS A 90 -2.33 10.96 -4.50
CA LYS A 90 -3.61 11.19 -3.83
C LYS A 90 -3.85 10.24 -2.65
N SER A 91 -3.29 9.02 -2.72
CA SER A 91 -3.26 8.04 -1.63
C SER A 91 -2.66 8.62 -0.35
N THR A 92 -1.58 9.41 -0.46
CA THR A 92 -0.92 10.07 0.68
C THR A 92 -1.89 10.94 1.48
N ILE A 93 -2.77 11.70 0.80
CA ILE A 93 -3.78 12.57 1.43
C ILE A 93 -4.83 11.71 2.14
N ILE A 94 -5.24 10.63 1.51
CA ILE A 94 -6.22 9.67 2.04
C ILE A 94 -5.67 8.98 3.29
N PHE A 95 -4.42 8.55 3.27
CA PHE A 95 -3.74 7.96 4.42
C PHE A 95 -3.62 8.93 5.58
N ASN A 96 -3.25 10.19 5.32
CA ASN A 96 -3.21 11.22 6.34
C ASN A 96 -4.56 11.39 7.04
N ASN A 97 -5.66 11.51 6.28
CA ASN A 97 -7.00 11.66 6.82
C ASN A 97 -7.42 10.45 7.68
N ALA A 98 -7.20 9.24 7.17
CA ALA A 98 -7.54 8.01 7.89
C ALA A 98 -6.73 7.85 9.19
N LEU A 99 -5.42 8.16 9.16
CA LEU A 99 -4.57 8.12 10.35
C LEU A 99 -4.96 9.15 11.41
N ILE A 100 -5.41 10.35 11.01
CA ILE A 100 -5.96 11.35 11.94
C ILE A 100 -7.19 10.77 12.64
N LYS A 101 -8.11 10.13 11.91
CA LYS A 101 -9.30 9.50 12.48
C LYS A 101 -8.95 8.39 13.45
N ASN A 102 -8.03 7.48 13.07
CA ASN A 102 -7.56 6.43 13.97
C ASN A 102 -6.90 7.02 15.22
N LYS A 103 -6.08 8.06 15.07
CA LYS A 103 -5.48 8.73 16.23
C LYS A 103 -6.52 9.26 17.20
N ILE A 104 -7.56 9.95 16.69
CA ILE A 104 -8.63 10.49 17.54
C ILE A 104 -9.34 9.39 18.32
N ASN A 105 -9.57 8.25 17.67
CA ASN A 105 -10.34 7.15 18.27
C ASN A 105 -9.51 6.27 19.21
N ASP A 106 -8.23 6.05 18.91
CA ASP A 106 -7.47 4.93 19.43
C ASP A 106 -6.20 5.32 20.21
N GLU A 107 -5.78 6.61 20.21
CA GLU A 107 -4.47 7.06 20.74
C GLU A 107 -4.23 6.59 22.17
N GLU A 108 -5.21 6.75 23.07
CA GLU A 108 -5.07 6.40 24.48
C GLU A 108 -4.79 4.91 24.62
N PHE A 109 -5.62 4.08 23.98
CA PHE A 109 -5.45 2.63 24.04
C PHE A 109 -4.12 2.18 23.46
N VAL A 110 -3.75 2.70 22.27
CA VAL A 110 -2.52 2.32 21.57
C VAL A 110 -1.29 2.75 22.36
N ALA A 111 -1.31 3.94 22.95
CA ALA A 111 -0.19 4.44 23.77
C ALA A 111 0.09 3.58 24.98
N GLU A 112 -0.96 3.08 25.64
CA GLU A 112 -0.84 2.32 26.89
C GLU A 112 -0.61 0.83 26.67
N ASN A 113 -1.18 0.25 25.59
CA ASN A 113 -1.29 -1.20 25.43
C ASN A 113 -0.44 -1.79 24.31
N LEU A 114 -0.05 -0.99 23.31
CA LEU A 114 0.66 -1.48 22.13
C LEU A 114 2.10 -0.96 22.08
N ARG A 115 3.00 -1.82 21.62
CA ARG A 115 4.40 -1.45 21.37
C ARG A 115 4.52 -0.86 19.96
N ARG A 116 4.26 0.45 19.80
CA ARG A 116 4.34 1.17 18.54
C ARG A 116 5.13 2.48 18.70
N ASN A 117 6.21 2.66 17.96
CA ASN A 117 7.01 3.90 17.99
C ASN A 117 6.44 4.95 17.02
N ASN A 118 6.11 4.53 15.80
CA ASN A 118 5.64 5.41 14.72
C ASN A 118 4.11 5.41 14.66
N ARG A 119 3.49 5.89 15.76
CA ARG A 119 2.03 5.86 15.88
C ARG A 119 1.38 6.93 15.02
N TYR A 120 0.47 6.46 14.15
CA TYR A 120 -0.31 7.32 13.24
C TYR A 120 0.60 8.13 12.30
N GLU A 121 1.57 7.44 11.72
CA GLU A 121 2.52 7.99 10.77
C GLU A 121 2.42 7.28 9.42
N CYS A 122 2.41 8.07 8.34
CA CYS A 122 2.58 7.61 6.98
C CYS A 122 3.97 8.01 6.48
N HIS A 123 4.82 7.03 6.21
CA HIS A 123 6.14 7.25 5.64
C HIS A 123 6.06 7.05 4.13
N SER A 124 6.00 8.15 3.39
CA SER A 124 5.85 8.15 1.93
C SER A 124 7.19 8.37 1.25
N ILE A 125 7.60 7.43 0.39
CA ILE A 125 8.89 7.41 -0.30
C ILE A 125 8.68 7.73 -1.76
N ASP A 126 9.51 8.62 -2.32
CA ASP A 126 9.54 8.90 -3.74
C ASP A 126 10.94 9.28 -4.20
N ASN A 127 11.24 9.04 -5.47
CA ASN A 127 12.49 9.48 -6.09
C ASN A 127 12.35 10.84 -6.80
N TYR A 128 11.12 11.36 -6.93
CA TYR A 128 10.83 12.62 -7.61
C TYR A 128 10.63 13.76 -6.62
N GLU A 129 11.65 14.58 -6.43
CA GLU A 129 11.60 15.71 -5.51
C GLU A 129 10.50 16.74 -5.86
N LYS A 130 10.22 16.91 -7.15
CA LYS A 130 9.15 17.79 -7.61
C LYS A 130 7.79 17.35 -7.06
N TRP A 131 7.46 16.06 -7.11
CA TRP A 131 6.22 15.51 -6.55
C TRP A 131 6.12 15.72 -5.04
N ILE A 132 7.19 15.40 -4.33
CA ILE A 132 7.25 15.63 -2.88
C ILE A 132 6.94 17.09 -2.54
N ASN A 133 7.57 18.03 -3.25
CA ASN A 133 7.37 19.45 -3.03
C ASN A 133 5.96 19.92 -3.42
N GLU A 134 5.38 19.39 -4.49
CA GLU A 134 4.01 19.70 -4.90
C GLU A 134 3.00 19.26 -3.83
N VAL A 135 3.11 18.06 -3.29
CA VAL A 135 2.21 17.58 -2.23
C VAL A 135 2.39 18.41 -0.97
N LYS A 136 3.63 18.65 -0.52
CA LYS A 136 3.94 19.49 0.65
C LYS A 136 3.39 20.91 0.55
N ASN A 137 3.48 21.52 -0.63
CA ASN A 137 3.06 22.91 -0.81
C ASN A 137 1.53 23.06 -0.93
N LYS A 138 0.85 22.01 -1.39
CA LYS A 138 -0.60 22.03 -1.59
C LYS A 138 -1.40 21.58 -0.36
N HIS A 139 -0.79 20.74 0.48
CA HIS A 139 -1.48 20.09 1.57
C HIS A 139 -0.63 20.13 2.85
N ASP A 140 -1.25 20.55 3.94
CA ASP A 140 -0.67 20.43 5.29
C ASP A 140 -1.05 19.05 5.86
N LEU A 141 -0.12 18.09 5.78
CA LEU A 141 -0.37 16.69 6.14
C LEU A 141 0.43 16.32 7.40
N ASP A 142 -0.19 16.50 8.56
CA ASP A 142 0.42 16.32 9.88
C ASP A 142 0.96 14.91 10.15
N ARG A 143 0.41 13.90 9.48
CA ARG A 143 0.76 12.49 9.70
C ARG A 143 1.71 11.93 8.66
N VAL A 144 2.18 12.75 7.70
CA VAL A 144 3.02 12.30 6.58
C VAL A 144 4.48 12.70 6.77
N PHE A 145 5.35 11.71 6.70
CA PHE A 145 6.80 11.85 6.70
C PHE A 145 7.32 11.54 5.29
N TYR A 146 7.83 12.56 4.63
CA TYR A 146 8.28 12.46 3.25
C TYR A 146 9.75 12.03 3.18
N HIS A 147 10.03 11.00 2.40
CA HIS A 147 11.36 10.48 2.18
C HIS A 147 11.77 10.59 0.71
N LYS A 148 12.72 11.50 0.43
CA LYS A 148 13.37 11.54 -0.87
C LYS A 148 14.42 10.44 -0.91
N SER A 149 14.25 9.46 -1.81
CA SER A 149 15.18 8.35 -1.99
C SER A 149 15.63 8.21 -3.43
N ASN A 150 16.84 7.72 -3.64
CA ASN A 150 17.29 7.41 -5.00
C ASN A 150 16.66 6.09 -5.44
N LEU A 151 16.28 6.01 -6.71
CA LEU A 151 15.85 4.75 -7.30
C LEU A 151 17.04 4.14 -8.03
N VAL A 152 17.41 2.92 -7.66
CA VAL A 152 18.60 2.23 -8.20
C VAL A 152 18.25 0.84 -8.71
N MET A 153 18.93 0.42 -9.77
CA MET A 153 18.91 -0.98 -10.20
C MET A 153 19.74 -1.85 -9.25
N GLY A 154 19.21 -3.01 -8.91
CA GLY A 154 19.87 -4.00 -8.10
C GLY A 154 19.43 -5.42 -8.46
N SER A 155 19.77 -6.40 -7.63
CA SER A 155 19.33 -7.76 -7.82
C SER A 155 18.82 -8.38 -6.51
N PHE A 156 17.76 -9.15 -6.60
CA PHE A 156 17.23 -9.98 -5.53
C PHE A 156 17.23 -11.45 -5.99
N ASN A 157 17.92 -12.31 -5.26
CA ASN A 157 18.10 -13.72 -5.63
C ASN A 157 18.53 -13.92 -7.10
N GLY A 158 19.45 -13.06 -7.58
CA GLY A 158 19.98 -13.10 -8.97
C GLY A 158 19.02 -12.57 -10.04
N ARG A 159 17.87 -12.00 -9.66
CA ARG A 159 16.90 -11.36 -10.57
C ARG A 159 17.04 -9.85 -10.52
N ALA A 160 17.11 -9.20 -11.69
CA ALA A 160 17.17 -7.74 -11.78
C ALA A 160 15.88 -7.12 -11.25
N CYS A 161 16.02 -6.09 -10.41
CA CYS A 161 14.93 -5.37 -9.77
C CYS A 161 15.35 -3.96 -9.43
N THR A 162 14.45 -3.17 -8.83
CA THR A 162 14.74 -1.82 -8.35
C THR A 162 14.63 -1.74 -6.84
N TYR A 163 15.33 -0.78 -6.25
CA TYR A 163 15.28 -0.41 -4.84
C TYR A 163 15.26 1.09 -4.67
N TYR A 164 14.57 1.54 -3.64
CA TYR A 164 14.77 2.87 -3.07
C TYR A 164 15.93 2.84 -2.07
N ASP A 165 16.82 3.81 -2.15
CA ASP A 165 17.98 3.94 -1.26
C ASP A 165 18.18 5.42 -0.85
N PRO A 166 18.06 5.73 0.49
CA PRO A 166 17.73 4.86 1.62
C PRO A 166 16.23 4.62 1.82
N LEU A 167 15.88 3.61 2.64
CA LEU A 167 14.54 3.38 3.17
C LEU A 167 14.39 3.95 4.59
N PRO A 168 13.20 4.42 5.01
CA PRO A 168 12.91 4.72 6.40
C PRO A 168 12.90 3.45 7.25
N ASN A 169 13.50 3.53 8.44
CA ASN A 169 13.55 2.41 9.36
C ASN A 169 12.28 2.37 10.23
N VAL A 170 11.20 1.82 9.69
CA VAL A 170 9.89 1.71 10.34
C VAL A 170 9.34 0.28 10.26
N CYS A 171 8.38 -0.03 11.14
CA CYS A 171 7.68 -1.31 11.12
C CYS A 171 6.19 -1.05 10.77
N PRO A 172 5.80 -1.11 9.48
CA PRO A 172 4.46 -0.76 9.04
C PRO A 172 3.43 -1.85 9.34
N ASP A 173 2.17 -1.44 9.57
CA ASP A 173 1.01 -2.33 9.61
C ASP A 173 0.41 -2.49 8.21
N LEU A 174 0.56 -1.44 7.38
CA LEU A 174 0.12 -1.41 6.02
C LEU A 174 1.24 -0.89 5.12
N ILE A 175 1.47 -1.60 4.02
CA ILE A 175 2.39 -1.20 2.96
C ILE A 175 1.59 -0.98 1.69
N TYR A 176 1.73 0.18 1.07
CA TYR A 176 1.12 0.48 -0.22
C TYR A 176 2.21 0.62 -1.28
N LEU A 177 2.13 -0.18 -2.34
CA LEU A 177 3.10 -0.23 -3.42
C LEU A 177 2.48 0.29 -4.72
N ASP A 178 2.66 1.58 -4.99
CA ASP A 178 2.28 2.26 -6.23
C ASP A 178 3.47 2.95 -6.91
N GLY A 179 4.65 2.87 -6.37
CA GLY A 179 5.94 3.32 -6.89
C GLY A 179 6.93 2.15 -7.00
N PRO A 180 8.09 2.36 -7.59
CA PRO A 180 8.51 3.48 -8.44
C PRO A 180 7.97 3.41 -9.87
N ASP A 181 8.15 4.49 -10.65
CA ASP A 181 8.01 4.40 -12.10
C ASP A 181 9.13 3.54 -12.71
N GLN A 182 8.91 3.00 -13.90
CA GLN A 182 9.86 2.10 -14.54
C GLN A 182 11.03 2.81 -15.25
N PHE A 183 10.93 4.13 -15.46
CA PHE A 183 11.86 4.87 -16.33
C PHE A 183 12.98 5.60 -15.59
N SER A 184 12.87 5.76 -14.27
CA SER A 184 13.78 6.58 -13.45
C SER A 184 14.92 5.84 -12.71
N PRO A 185 15.09 4.50 -12.75
CA PRO A 185 16.16 3.89 -11.98
C PRO A 185 17.53 4.24 -12.53
N ASN A 186 18.47 4.46 -11.61
CA ASN A 186 19.87 4.65 -11.92
C ASN A 186 20.58 3.30 -12.03
N GLY A 187 21.50 3.20 -13.01
CA GLY A 187 22.32 2.01 -13.22
C GLY A 187 21.63 0.89 -14.00
N ASP A 188 22.30 -0.23 -14.05
CA ASP A 188 21.84 -1.46 -14.72
C ASP A 188 22.40 -2.71 -14.05
N ILE A 189 21.82 -3.86 -14.35
CA ILE A 189 22.34 -5.19 -14.01
C ILE A 189 22.73 -5.90 -15.31
N ARG A 190 24.01 -5.90 -15.66
CA ARG A 190 24.54 -6.51 -16.89
C ARG A 190 23.88 -5.96 -18.16
N GLY A 191 23.63 -4.65 -18.20
CA GLY A 191 22.94 -3.97 -19.29
C GLY A 191 21.40 -4.05 -19.23
N ILE A 192 20.84 -4.65 -18.18
CA ILE A 192 19.40 -4.76 -17.97
C ILE A 192 18.92 -3.70 -16.98
N THR A 193 17.92 -2.92 -17.38
CA THR A 193 17.24 -1.92 -16.54
C THR A 193 15.74 -1.98 -16.78
N THR A 194 14.92 -1.50 -15.84
CA THR A 194 13.47 -1.33 -16.06
C THR A 194 13.16 -0.18 -17.02
N ASN A 195 14.11 0.71 -17.28
CA ASN A 195 13.95 1.81 -18.24
C ASN A 195 13.89 1.29 -19.69
N HIS A 196 12.74 0.73 -20.03
CA HIS A 196 12.44 0.17 -21.35
C HIS A 196 10.92 0.13 -21.54
N LYS A 197 10.44 0.50 -22.71
CA LYS A 197 8.99 0.65 -23.00
C LYS A 197 8.18 -0.64 -22.79
N ASP A 198 8.80 -1.81 -23.01
CA ASP A 198 8.13 -3.11 -22.92
C ASP A 198 8.35 -3.79 -21.53
N ARG A 199 8.97 -3.09 -20.58
CA ARG A 199 9.19 -3.61 -19.23
C ARG A 199 8.24 -2.98 -18.23
N MET A 200 8.02 -3.69 -17.13
CA MET A 200 7.20 -3.25 -16.01
C MET A 200 8.08 -2.98 -14.80
N PRO A 201 7.63 -2.16 -13.83
CA PRO A 201 8.36 -1.96 -12.58
C PRO A 201 8.55 -3.28 -11.83
N MET A 202 9.69 -3.43 -11.13
CA MET A 202 10.08 -4.61 -10.35
C MET A 202 10.74 -4.17 -9.05
N ALA A 203 9.98 -3.51 -8.17
CA ALA A 203 10.46 -3.10 -6.85
C ALA A 203 10.61 -4.31 -5.93
N ALA A 204 11.75 -4.41 -5.28
CA ALA A 204 12.10 -5.50 -4.37
C ALA A 204 12.28 -5.06 -2.90
N ASP A 205 12.02 -3.81 -2.59
CA ASP A 205 12.25 -3.22 -1.27
C ASP A 205 11.63 -4.06 -0.15
N ILE A 206 10.36 -4.46 -0.30
CA ILE A 206 9.63 -5.24 0.70
C ILE A 206 10.31 -6.58 1.00
N LEU A 207 10.91 -7.20 -0.02
CA LEU A 207 11.61 -8.49 0.13
C LEU A 207 12.85 -8.39 1.02
N VAL A 208 13.48 -7.21 1.08
CA VAL A 208 14.69 -6.99 1.89
C VAL A 208 14.38 -7.00 3.38
N PHE A 209 13.23 -6.46 3.78
CA PHE A 209 12.85 -6.35 5.19
C PHE A 209 11.66 -7.24 5.57
N GLU A 210 11.25 -8.17 4.72
CA GLU A 210 10.12 -9.09 4.95
C GLU A 210 10.13 -9.72 6.34
N HIS A 211 11.30 -10.19 6.79
CA HIS A 211 11.45 -10.89 8.07
C HIS A 211 11.32 -9.98 9.31
N PHE A 212 11.35 -8.65 9.13
CA PHE A 212 11.07 -7.70 10.20
C PHE A 212 9.57 -7.33 10.32
N LEU A 213 8.76 -7.69 9.31
CA LEU A 213 7.32 -7.45 9.37
C LEU A 213 6.65 -8.33 10.43
N THR A 214 5.62 -7.80 11.06
CA THR A 214 4.86 -8.53 12.08
C THR A 214 3.63 -9.20 11.49
N PRO A 215 3.25 -10.41 11.93
CA PRO A 215 1.98 -11.02 11.57
C PRO A 215 0.82 -10.05 11.69
N GLY A 216 -0.06 -10.04 10.69
CA GLY A 216 -1.13 -9.06 10.53
C GLY A 216 -0.79 -7.89 9.60
N THR A 217 0.48 -7.71 9.19
CA THR A 217 0.83 -6.71 8.16
C THR A 217 0.12 -6.99 6.84
N LEU A 218 -0.41 -5.94 6.21
CA LEU A 218 -1.05 -6.00 4.90
C LEU A 218 -0.21 -5.24 3.87
N ILE A 219 0.09 -5.87 2.72
CA ILE A 219 0.64 -5.23 1.53
C ILE A 219 -0.50 -5.07 0.52
N VAL A 220 -0.65 -3.86 0.00
CA VAL A 220 -1.54 -3.54 -1.13
C VAL A 220 -0.69 -3.08 -2.30
N THR A 221 -0.85 -3.72 -3.44
CA THR A 221 -0.18 -3.33 -4.70
C THR A 221 -1.23 -2.90 -5.70
N ASP A 222 -1.11 -1.70 -6.25
CA ASP A 222 -2.09 -1.12 -7.15
C ASP A 222 -1.62 -1.15 -8.61
N GLY A 223 -2.42 -1.77 -9.51
CA GLY A 223 -2.19 -1.78 -10.96
C GLY A 223 -0.85 -2.35 -11.43
N ARG A 224 -0.09 -3.00 -10.54
CA ARG A 224 1.29 -3.45 -10.76
C ARG A 224 1.40 -4.97 -10.79
N THR A 225 0.57 -5.63 -11.59
CA THR A 225 0.48 -7.10 -11.65
C THR A 225 1.83 -7.78 -11.84
N ALA A 226 2.72 -7.24 -12.66
CA ALA A 226 4.07 -7.79 -12.84
C ALA A 226 4.89 -7.73 -11.54
N ASN A 227 4.84 -6.61 -10.82
CA ASN A 227 5.52 -6.46 -9.53
C ASN A 227 4.87 -7.35 -8.45
N ALA A 228 3.55 -7.44 -8.40
CA ALA A 228 2.85 -8.33 -7.48
C ALA A 228 3.23 -9.81 -7.71
N ARG A 229 3.35 -10.25 -8.96
CA ARG A 229 3.85 -11.59 -9.30
C ARG A 229 5.30 -11.79 -8.91
N PHE A 230 6.14 -10.74 -9.02
CA PHE A 230 7.52 -10.78 -8.56
C PHE A 230 7.59 -10.93 -7.03
N LEU A 231 6.84 -10.15 -6.28
CA LEU A 231 6.72 -10.30 -4.82
C LEU A 231 6.22 -11.71 -4.47
N LYS A 232 5.12 -12.16 -5.08
CA LYS A 232 4.56 -13.49 -4.86
C LYS A 232 5.57 -14.63 -5.09
N GLY A 233 6.43 -14.48 -6.10
CA GLY A 233 7.46 -15.48 -6.43
C GLY A 233 8.70 -15.43 -5.53
N ASN A 234 8.85 -14.43 -4.62
CA ASN A 234 10.05 -14.21 -3.82
C ASN A 234 9.79 -14.06 -2.32
N LEU A 235 8.59 -13.71 -1.87
CA LEU A 235 8.19 -13.72 -0.47
C LEU A 235 8.32 -15.13 0.10
N GLN A 236 8.85 -15.26 1.31
CA GLN A 236 9.23 -16.55 1.94
C GLN A 236 8.33 -16.94 3.11
N ARG A 237 7.73 -15.95 3.78
CA ARG A 237 6.85 -16.17 4.94
C ARG A 237 5.44 -16.60 4.51
N ASP A 238 4.56 -16.83 5.47
CA ASP A 238 3.20 -17.32 5.21
C ASP A 238 2.25 -16.16 4.89
N TRP A 239 2.17 -15.84 3.60
CA TRP A 239 1.32 -14.78 3.08
C TRP A 239 0.03 -15.33 2.48
N CYS A 240 -1.10 -14.81 2.94
CA CYS A 240 -2.40 -14.99 2.30
C CYS A 240 -2.51 -13.98 1.16
N TYR A 241 -2.72 -14.44 -0.07
CA TYR A 241 -2.73 -13.60 -1.26
C TYR A 241 -4.07 -13.65 -1.98
N CYS A 242 -4.50 -12.48 -2.46
CA CYS A 242 -5.67 -12.34 -3.34
C CYS A 242 -5.39 -11.29 -4.41
N HIS A 243 -5.89 -11.53 -5.63
CA HIS A 243 -5.95 -10.56 -6.72
C HIS A 243 -7.40 -10.13 -6.94
N ASP A 244 -7.69 -8.85 -6.75
CA ASP A 244 -8.94 -8.23 -7.15
C ASP A 244 -8.82 -7.73 -8.59
N GLU A 245 -9.26 -8.57 -9.56
CA GLU A 245 -9.15 -8.25 -10.98
C GLU A 245 -10.02 -7.04 -11.39
N GLU A 246 -11.13 -6.79 -10.67
CA GLU A 246 -12.02 -5.67 -10.96
C GLU A 246 -11.39 -4.33 -10.59
N ALA A 247 -10.69 -4.30 -9.44
CA ALA A 247 -9.97 -3.12 -8.96
C ALA A 247 -8.52 -3.08 -9.45
N ASP A 248 -8.02 -4.15 -10.10
CA ASP A 248 -6.60 -4.31 -10.46
C ASP A 248 -5.67 -4.12 -9.25
N GLN A 249 -6.10 -4.63 -8.08
CA GLN A 249 -5.35 -4.56 -6.83
C GLN A 249 -4.95 -5.94 -6.32
N HIS A 250 -3.75 -6.02 -5.72
CA HIS A 250 -3.26 -7.25 -5.11
C HIS A 250 -3.07 -7.04 -3.61
N TYR A 251 -3.54 -8.00 -2.82
CA TYR A 251 -3.47 -7.99 -1.36
C TYR A 251 -2.63 -9.16 -0.87
N PHE A 252 -1.67 -8.88 0.02
CA PHE A 252 -0.89 -9.89 0.73
C PHE A 252 -1.01 -9.61 2.23
N GLU A 253 -1.58 -10.51 2.98
CA GLU A 253 -1.66 -10.42 4.43
C GLU A 253 -0.75 -11.46 5.06
N LEU A 254 0.14 -11.02 5.95
CA LEU A 254 1.03 -11.92 6.68
C LEU A 254 0.24 -12.68 7.74
N LEU A 255 -0.06 -13.95 7.47
CA LEU A 255 -0.93 -14.79 8.27
C LEU A 255 -0.14 -15.90 8.97
N GLU A 256 0.51 -15.54 10.08
CA GLU A 256 1.33 -16.42 10.92
C GLU A 256 0.93 -16.35 12.39
N GLU A 257 1.48 -17.26 13.22
CA GLU A 257 1.35 -17.15 14.66
C GLU A 257 1.97 -15.83 15.17
N PRO A 258 1.36 -15.21 16.20
CA PRO A 258 1.89 -13.98 16.75
C PRO A 258 3.34 -14.11 17.26
N LEU A 259 4.16 -13.10 17.01
CA LEU A 259 5.53 -12.99 17.52
C LEU A 259 5.55 -12.54 19.00
N GLY A 260 4.99 -13.37 19.88
CA GLY A 260 4.91 -13.09 21.31
C GLY A 260 3.82 -12.08 21.69
N ILE A 261 3.83 -11.66 22.98
CA ILE A 261 2.71 -10.94 23.60
C ILE A 261 2.41 -9.57 22.99
N TYR A 262 3.42 -8.84 22.53
CA TYR A 262 3.22 -7.51 21.96
C TYR A 262 2.51 -7.57 20.61
N ASN A 263 2.91 -8.50 19.74
CA ASN A 263 2.24 -8.69 18.46
C ASN A 263 0.84 -9.32 18.65
N LEU A 264 0.67 -10.23 19.62
CA LEU A 264 -0.63 -10.77 19.97
C LEU A 264 -1.63 -9.66 20.37
N ARG A 265 -1.21 -8.72 21.22
CA ARG A 265 -2.05 -7.56 21.59
C ARG A 265 -2.41 -6.70 20.40
N GLN A 266 -1.45 -6.46 19.51
CA GLN A 266 -1.67 -5.71 18.26
C GLN A 266 -2.69 -6.40 17.37
N ILE A 267 -2.54 -7.71 17.12
CA ILE A 267 -3.47 -8.49 16.30
C ILE A 267 -4.88 -8.46 16.91
N ASN A 268 -5.00 -8.67 18.22
CA ASN A 268 -6.30 -8.62 18.88
C ASN A 268 -6.98 -7.27 18.74
N PHE A 269 -6.23 -6.18 18.83
CA PHE A 269 -6.75 -4.83 18.66
C PHE A 269 -7.10 -4.52 17.19
N CYS A 270 -6.17 -4.78 16.27
CA CYS A 270 -6.30 -4.38 14.87
C CYS A 270 -7.24 -5.30 14.06
N LEU A 271 -7.26 -6.60 14.35
CA LEU A 271 -7.86 -7.63 13.48
C LEU A 271 -8.86 -8.53 14.20
N GLY A 272 -8.81 -8.57 15.53
CA GLY A 272 -9.71 -9.35 16.36
C GLY A 272 -9.68 -10.86 16.09
N ASP A 273 -10.75 -11.55 16.50
CA ASP A 273 -10.89 -13.01 16.38
C ASP A 273 -10.89 -13.53 14.94
N THR A 274 -11.23 -12.69 13.98
CA THR A 274 -11.27 -13.07 12.56
C THR A 274 -9.90 -13.48 12.04
N TYR A 275 -8.82 -12.89 12.55
CA TYR A 275 -7.45 -13.27 12.23
C TYR A 275 -7.16 -14.71 12.64
N PHE A 276 -7.48 -15.08 13.88
CA PHE A 276 -7.20 -16.40 14.42
C PHE A 276 -8.06 -17.50 13.78
N HIS A 277 -9.29 -17.18 13.39
CA HIS A 277 -10.13 -18.11 12.64
C HIS A 277 -9.49 -18.45 11.29
N ARG A 278 -8.99 -17.46 10.56
CA ARG A 278 -8.31 -17.66 9.28
C ARG A 278 -6.97 -18.40 9.44
N LEU A 279 -6.21 -18.06 10.47
CA LEU A 279 -4.95 -18.73 10.77
C LEU A 279 -5.15 -20.24 11.04
N LYS A 280 -6.23 -20.60 11.75
CA LYS A 280 -6.58 -22.02 11.96
C LYS A 280 -6.94 -22.71 10.64
N GLN A 281 -7.71 -22.05 9.78
CA GLN A 281 -8.07 -22.60 8.47
C GLN A 281 -6.84 -22.82 7.59
N ALA A 282 -5.90 -21.86 7.56
CA ALA A 282 -4.67 -21.94 6.77
C ALA A 282 -3.77 -23.11 7.16
N LYS A 283 -3.82 -23.60 8.39
CA LYS A 283 -3.01 -24.74 8.88
C LYS A 283 -3.51 -26.11 8.40
N PHE A 284 -4.68 -26.16 7.78
CA PHE A 284 -5.24 -27.42 7.25
C PHE A 284 -4.96 -27.61 5.75
N PHE A 285 -4.24 -26.70 5.13
CA PHE A 285 -3.75 -26.79 3.76
C PHE A 285 -2.22 -26.82 3.72
#